data_a757eb419edcf3fc0cb67548b0b07360
#
_entry.id   a757eb419edcf3fc0cb67548b0b07360
#
_cell.length_a   1.000
_cell.length_b   1.000
_cell.length_c   1.000
_cell.angle_alpha   90.00
_cell.angle_beta   90.00
_cell.angle_gamma   90.00
#
_symmetry.space_group_name_H-M   'P 1'
#
loop_
_entity.id
_entity.type
_entity.pdbx_description
1 polymer ?
#
loop_
_entity_poly.entity_id
_entity_poly.type
_entity_poly.pdbx_seq_one_letter_code
_entity_poly.pdbx_strand_id
1 'polypeptide(L)'
;MVDLTHQVLPQSIAEGSYYLQQSVTQFPRGTVFLAVVDPGVGSSRKAIAATAGGYFFVAPDNGLLSEVLSQLGGLEEAVELELPADASNTFHGRDVFAPAAGKLAAGAELSRLGRTLPDLVASTGRTTIFREGQLEVTVLTIDHFGNVIFDFPARRGWEQLQPGNKFLIRGKRITFWPTYSRVLLGESLLLWNSSEYLELAVRNGNAAEEWGVKVGERVLIEALW
;
A
#
# COMPACT_ATOMS: atom_id res chain seq x y z
N MET A 1 -14.47 13.58 10.08
CA MET A 1 -14.16 12.25 9.53
C MET A 1 -14.02 12.38 8.04
N VAL A 2 -12.99 11.76 7.46
CA VAL A 2 -12.68 11.78 6.01
C VAL A 2 -12.46 10.33 5.58
N ASP A 3 -13.16 9.90 4.52
CA ASP A 3 -12.95 8.57 3.94
C ASP A 3 -11.81 8.64 2.94
N LEU A 4 -10.76 7.82 3.14
CA LEU A 4 -9.66 7.70 2.19
C LEU A 4 -10.13 6.89 0.97
N THR A 5 -10.61 5.69 1.22
CA THR A 5 -11.18 4.80 0.19
C THR A 5 -11.95 3.65 0.82
N HIS A 6 -12.97 3.16 0.12
CA HIS A 6 -13.64 1.89 0.38
C HIS A 6 -13.53 0.93 -0.84
N GLN A 7 -12.59 1.22 -1.75
CA GLN A 7 -12.46 0.50 -3.01
C GLN A 7 -11.21 -0.41 -3.07
N VAL A 8 -10.55 -0.61 -1.93
CA VAL A 8 -9.47 -1.62 -1.84
C VAL A 8 -10.04 -2.98 -2.22
N LEU A 9 -9.37 -3.67 -3.12
CA LEU A 9 -9.80 -5.01 -3.54
C LEU A 9 -9.94 -5.94 -2.32
N PRO A 10 -10.95 -6.81 -2.29
CA PRO A 10 -11.12 -7.77 -1.20
C PRO A 10 -9.81 -8.51 -0.90
N GLN A 11 -9.43 -8.56 0.40
CA GLN A 11 -8.24 -9.26 0.90
C GLN A 11 -6.87 -8.67 0.48
N SER A 12 -6.83 -7.58 -0.29
CA SER A 12 -5.58 -6.96 -0.75
C SER A 12 -4.95 -6.09 0.34
N ILE A 13 -4.23 -6.71 1.29
CA ILE A 13 -3.50 -6.01 2.36
C ILE A 13 -2.45 -5.06 1.77
N ALA A 14 -1.75 -5.48 0.71
CA ALA A 14 -0.71 -4.68 0.06
C ALA A 14 -1.26 -3.38 -0.55
N GLU A 15 -2.43 -3.45 -1.19
CA GLU A 15 -3.10 -2.27 -1.76
C GLU A 15 -3.59 -1.33 -0.65
N GLY A 16 -4.20 -1.87 0.43
CA GLY A 16 -4.59 -1.07 1.59
C GLY A 16 -3.42 -0.37 2.25
N SER A 17 -2.28 -1.06 2.40
CA SER A 17 -1.03 -0.51 2.90
C SER A 17 -0.50 0.62 2.01
N TYR A 18 -0.58 0.46 0.69
CA TYR A 18 -0.20 1.50 -0.27
C TYR A 18 -1.04 2.77 -0.10
N TYR A 19 -2.37 2.67 -0.10
CA TYR A 19 -3.23 3.84 0.06
C TYR A 19 -3.03 4.53 1.41
N LEU A 20 -2.85 3.78 2.49
CA LEU A 20 -2.57 4.35 3.80
C LEU A 20 -1.24 5.11 3.81
N GLN A 21 -0.18 4.50 3.27
CA GLN A 21 1.14 5.10 3.16
C GLN A 21 1.12 6.42 2.36
N GLN A 22 0.38 6.46 1.23
CA GLN A 22 0.28 7.66 0.40
C GLN A 22 -0.50 8.79 1.08
N SER A 23 -1.42 8.44 1.97
CA SER A 23 -2.33 9.41 2.58
C SER A 23 -1.80 10.02 3.87
N VAL A 24 -1.04 9.28 4.67
CA VAL A 24 -0.76 9.62 6.07
C VAL A 24 -0.17 11.02 6.25
N THR A 25 0.81 11.41 5.44
CA THR A 25 1.49 12.71 5.54
C THR A 25 0.65 13.90 5.05
N GLN A 26 -0.50 13.65 4.43
CA GLN A 26 -1.43 14.69 3.99
C GLN A 26 -2.35 15.17 5.12
N PHE A 27 -2.32 14.50 6.27
CA PHE A 27 -3.15 14.82 7.44
C PHE A 27 -2.28 15.41 8.57
N PRO A 28 -2.87 16.24 9.44
CA PRO A 28 -2.14 16.79 10.58
C PRO A 28 -1.78 15.68 11.58
N ARG A 29 -0.69 15.89 12.33
CA ARG A 29 -0.34 15.03 13.46
C ARG A 29 -1.48 14.98 14.46
N GLY A 30 -1.63 13.85 15.16
CA GLY A 30 -2.76 13.56 16.04
C GLY A 30 -3.95 12.93 15.30
N THR A 31 -3.92 12.82 13.96
CA THR A 31 -4.95 12.12 13.21
C THR A 31 -4.99 10.63 13.57
N VAL A 32 -6.20 10.10 13.73
CA VAL A 32 -6.46 8.68 13.94
C VAL A 32 -6.85 8.05 12.61
N PHE A 33 -6.04 7.10 12.14
CA PHE A 33 -6.31 6.32 10.94
C PHE A 33 -6.94 4.99 11.31
N LEU A 34 -8.15 4.75 10.83
CA LEU A 34 -8.83 3.47 10.90
C LEU A 34 -8.67 2.75 9.57
N ALA A 35 -7.84 1.71 9.52
CA ALA A 35 -7.55 0.94 8.32
C ALA A 35 -7.92 -0.54 8.52
N VAL A 36 -8.91 -1.02 7.75
CA VAL A 36 -9.42 -2.39 7.92
C VAL A 36 -9.46 -3.11 6.57
N VAL A 37 -8.40 -3.88 6.31
CA VAL A 37 -8.34 -4.93 5.28
C VAL A 37 -7.97 -6.20 6.01
N ASP A 38 -8.97 -7.05 6.29
CA ASP A 38 -8.86 -8.08 7.31
C ASP A 38 -9.34 -9.46 6.84
N PRO A 39 -8.58 -10.14 5.96
CA PRO A 39 -8.91 -11.51 5.56
C PRO A 39 -8.80 -12.52 6.71
N GLY A 40 -8.13 -12.14 7.82
CA GLY A 40 -7.96 -12.96 9.01
C GLY A 40 -8.95 -12.68 10.15
N VAL A 41 -10.06 -11.99 9.89
CA VAL A 41 -11.07 -11.71 10.92
C VAL A 41 -11.53 -13.01 11.60
N GLY A 42 -11.62 -13.02 12.93
CA GLY A 42 -12.01 -14.20 13.71
C GLY A 42 -10.92 -15.27 13.89
N SER A 43 -9.71 -15.06 13.35
CA SER A 43 -8.55 -15.93 13.57
C SER A 43 -7.72 -15.47 14.79
N SER A 44 -6.53 -16.03 14.95
CA SER A 44 -5.57 -15.63 16.00
C SER A 44 -4.84 -14.30 15.71
N ARG A 45 -5.11 -13.62 14.57
CA ARG A 45 -4.53 -12.31 14.29
C ARG A 45 -4.99 -11.29 15.33
N LYS A 46 -4.09 -10.47 15.84
CA LYS A 46 -4.40 -9.45 16.83
C LYS A 46 -5.15 -8.27 16.24
N ALA A 47 -6.07 -7.68 17.00
CA ALA A 47 -6.60 -6.35 16.74
C ALA A 47 -5.68 -5.35 17.44
N ILE A 48 -5.21 -4.30 16.78
CA ILE A 48 -4.21 -3.41 17.34
C ILE A 48 -4.60 -1.94 17.23
N ALA A 49 -4.05 -1.15 18.18
CA ALA A 49 -3.86 0.26 18.02
C ALA A 49 -2.39 0.60 18.21
N ALA A 50 -1.86 1.55 17.43
CA ALA A 50 -0.44 1.88 17.41
C ALA A 50 -0.21 3.38 17.21
N THR A 51 1.00 3.86 17.55
CA THR A 51 1.47 5.22 17.24
C THR A 51 2.77 5.17 16.45
N ALA A 52 2.92 6.09 15.53
CA ALA A 52 4.14 6.35 14.79
C ALA A 52 4.11 7.77 14.21
N GLY A 53 5.22 8.52 14.30
CA GLY A 53 5.38 9.85 13.70
C GLY A 53 4.35 10.88 14.17
N GLY A 54 3.76 10.66 15.34
CA GLY A 54 2.72 11.51 15.92
C GLY A 54 1.31 11.24 15.36
N TYR A 55 1.08 10.09 14.71
CA TYR A 55 -0.23 9.62 14.25
C TYR A 55 -0.68 8.40 15.04
N PHE A 56 -1.99 8.15 15.05
CA PHE A 56 -2.60 6.97 15.63
C PHE A 56 -3.14 6.06 14.52
N PHE A 57 -2.99 4.76 14.72
CA PHE A 57 -3.46 3.73 13.77
C PHE A 57 -4.29 2.70 14.51
N VAL A 58 -5.41 2.31 13.93
CA VAL A 58 -6.25 1.20 14.41
C VAL A 58 -6.45 0.24 13.24
N ALA A 59 -5.98 -1.01 13.38
CA ALA A 59 -5.90 -1.95 12.28
C ALA A 59 -5.83 -3.42 12.76
N PRO A 60 -6.07 -4.41 11.87
CA PRO A 60 -5.62 -5.79 12.11
C PRO A 60 -4.08 -5.87 12.02
N ASP A 61 -3.48 -6.68 12.89
CA ASP A 61 -2.04 -6.98 12.89
C ASP A 61 -1.73 -8.07 11.84
N ASN A 62 -1.67 -7.65 10.58
CA ASN A 62 -1.49 -8.52 9.42
C ASN A 62 -0.52 -7.95 8.36
N GLY A 63 0.29 -6.98 8.75
CA GLY A 63 1.24 -6.30 7.87
C GLY A 63 0.69 -5.05 7.17
N LEU A 64 -0.58 -4.71 7.37
CA LEU A 64 -1.20 -3.52 6.76
C LEU A 64 -0.48 -2.21 7.11
N LEU A 65 0.06 -2.10 8.33
CA LEU A 65 0.77 -0.91 8.81
C LEU A 65 2.25 -0.88 8.45
N SER A 66 2.84 -1.95 7.94
CA SER A 66 4.30 -2.08 7.81
C SER A 66 4.97 -0.94 7.04
N GLU A 67 4.43 -0.57 5.88
CA GLU A 67 5.04 0.46 5.01
C GLU A 67 4.87 1.86 5.61
N VAL A 68 3.71 2.16 6.18
CA VAL A 68 3.46 3.46 6.81
C VAL A 68 4.31 3.65 8.07
N LEU A 69 4.45 2.61 8.89
CA LEU A 69 5.33 2.65 10.06
C LEU A 69 6.78 2.89 9.65
N SER A 70 7.26 2.17 8.63
CA SER A 70 8.62 2.37 8.09
C SER A 70 8.85 3.80 7.58
N GLN A 71 7.86 4.36 6.89
CA GLN A 71 7.92 5.75 6.39
C GLN A 71 7.99 6.79 7.52
N LEU A 72 7.32 6.51 8.64
CA LEU A 72 7.23 7.43 9.78
C LEU A 72 8.37 7.28 10.80
N GLY A 73 9.37 6.45 10.54
CA GLY A 73 10.53 6.25 11.40
C GLY A 73 10.41 5.06 12.35
N GLY A 74 9.39 4.25 12.21
CA GLY A 74 9.17 3.03 12.99
C GLY A 74 7.99 3.11 13.95
N LEU A 75 7.71 1.98 14.59
CA LEU A 75 6.70 1.88 15.65
C LEU A 75 7.17 2.61 16.91
N GLU A 76 6.34 3.46 17.48
CA GLU A 76 6.59 4.11 18.78
C GLU A 76 5.97 3.29 19.93
N GLU A 77 4.65 3.06 19.84
CA GLU A 77 3.89 2.26 20.80
C GLU A 77 2.82 1.42 20.08
N ALA A 78 2.50 0.26 20.64
CA ALA A 78 1.35 -0.53 20.19
C ALA A 78 0.69 -1.27 21.35
N VAL A 79 -0.61 -1.47 21.22
CA VAL A 79 -1.41 -2.28 22.12
C VAL A 79 -2.27 -3.28 21.34
N GLU A 80 -2.45 -4.48 21.91
CA GLU A 80 -3.47 -5.42 21.50
C GLU A 80 -4.80 -5.00 22.11
N LEU A 81 -5.78 -4.69 21.26
CA LEU A 81 -7.10 -4.28 21.69
C LEU A 81 -7.85 -5.45 22.34
N GLU A 82 -8.54 -5.18 23.44
CA GLU A 82 -9.44 -6.15 24.04
C GLU A 82 -10.64 -6.40 23.13
N LEU A 83 -10.97 -7.66 22.92
CA LEU A 83 -12.15 -8.06 22.17
C LEU A 83 -13.36 -8.07 23.11
N PRO A 84 -14.42 -7.28 22.86
CA PRO A 84 -15.66 -7.36 23.62
C PRO A 84 -16.25 -8.77 23.56
N ALA A 85 -16.83 -9.24 24.66
CA ALA A 85 -17.38 -10.59 24.74
C ALA A 85 -18.54 -10.86 23.76
N ASP A 86 -19.20 -9.80 23.32
CA ASP A 86 -20.30 -9.79 22.36
C ASP A 86 -19.86 -9.38 20.92
N ALA A 87 -18.56 -9.22 20.69
CA ALA A 87 -18.04 -8.90 19.37
C ALA A 87 -18.32 -10.04 18.37
N SER A 88 -18.81 -9.68 17.20
CA SER A 88 -19.01 -10.62 16.10
C SER A 88 -17.68 -11.19 15.61
N ASN A 89 -17.56 -12.49 15.48
CA ASN A 89 -16.37 -13.15 14.94
C ASN A 89 -16.02 -12.76 13.51
N THR A 90 -16.93 -12.14 12.77
CA THR A 90 -16.77 -11.79 11.36
C THR A 90 -16.84 -10.30 11.11
N PHE A 91 -17.03 -9.47 12.14
CA PHE A 91 -17.19 -8.03 11.93
C PHE A 91 -16.46 -7.17 12.98
N HIS A 92 -15.16 -7.47 13.17
CA HIS A 92 -14.30 -6.69 14.08
C HIS A 92 -14.17 -5.21 13.65
N GLY A 93 -14.40 -4.89 12.38
CA GLY A 93 -14.44 -3.49 11.90
C GLY A 93 -15.40 -2.65 12.72
N ARG A 94 -16.63 -3.13 12.90
CA ARG A 94 -17.69 -2.48 13.67
C ARG A 94 -17.49 -2.59 15.18
N ASP A 95 -17.16 -3.78 15.68
CA ASP A 95 -17.27 -4.09 17.09
C ASP A 95 -15.99 -3.83 17.89
N VAL A 96 -14.82 -3.75 17.21
CA VAL A 96 -13.50 -3.59 17.83
C VAL A 96 -12.80 -2.34 17.31
N PHE A 97 -12.56 -2.26 16.00
CA PHE A 97 -11.71 -1.21 15.45
C PHE A 97 -12.37 0.17 15.47
N ALA A 98 -13.63 0.29 15.06
CA ALA A 98 -14.33 1.59 15.05
C ALA A 98 -14.49 2.17 16.48
N PRO A 99 -14.89 1.40 17.50
CA PRO A 99 -14.94 1.89 18.88
C PRO A 99 -13.57 2.33 19.42
N ALA A 100 -12.50 1.59 19.11
CA ALA A 100 -11.14 1.96 19.52
C ALA A 100 -10.68 3.26 18.87
N ALA A 101 -10.90 3.41 17.56
CA ALA A 101 -10.61 4.65 16.83
C ALA A 101 -11.40 5.85 17.38
N GLY A 102 -12.68 5.65 17.71
CA GLY A 102 -13.50 6.67 18.33
C GLY A 102 -12.99 7.11 19.70
N LYS A 103 -12.53 6.17 20.55
CA LYS A 103 -11.92 6.49 21.85
C LYS A 103 -10.64 7.31 21.69
N LEU A 104 -9.74 6.92 20.76
CA LEU A 104 -8.52 7.68 20.47
C LEU A 104 -8.85 9.08 19.95
N ALA A 105 -9.80 9.20 19.03
CA ALA A 105 -10.23 10.51 18.52
C ALA A 105 -10.87 11.40 19.60
N ALA A 106 -11.41 10.80 20.67
CA ALA A 106 -11.90 11.50 21.85
C ALA A 106 -10.80 11.82 22.88
N GLY A 107 -9.54 11.50 22.60
CA GLY A 107 -8.39 11.81 23.46
C GLY A 107 -8.04 10.73 24.49
N ALA A 108 -8.52 9.51 24.33
CA ALA A 108 -8.10 8.40 25.20
C ALA A 108 -6.61 8.08 25.00
N GLU A 109 -5.93 7.74 26.07
CA GLU A 109 -4.54 7.26 26.02
C GLU A 109 -4.49 5.86 25.39
N LEU A 110 -3.50 5.62 24.51
CA LEU A 110 -3.32 4.33 23.82
C LEU A 110 -3.23 3.16 24.81
N SER A 111 -2.46 3.33 25.88
CA SER A 111 -2.22 2.33 26.93
C SER A 111 -3.49 1.83 27.64
N ARG A 112 -4.58 2.60 27.58
CA ARG A 112 -5.87 2.24 28.18
C ARG A 112 -6.73 1.36 27.27
N LEU A 113 -6.33 1.14 26.02
CA LEU A 113 -7.13 0.38 25.05
C LEU A 113 -6.79 -1.12 25.04
N GLY A 114 -5.69 -1.51 25.68
CA GLY A 114 -5.31 -2.91 25.70
C GLY A 114 -3.91 -3.17 26.25
N ARG A 115 -3.40 -4.36 26.00
CA ARG A 115 -2.09 -4.82 26.46
C ARG A 115 -0.98 -4.36 25.52
N THR A 116 0.08 -3.81 26.05
CA THR A 116 1.28 -3.40 25.26
C THR A 116 1.84 -4.54 24.43
N LEU A 117 2.16 -4.25 23.18
CA LEU A 117 2.84 -5.14 22.24
C LEU A 117 4.22 -4.57 21.90
N PRO A 118 5.29 -5.40 21.95
CA PRO A 118 6.63 -4.95 21.59
C PRO A 118 6.81 -4.81 20.08
N ASP A 119 6.15 -5.66 19.29
CA ASP A 119 6.32 -5.76 17.85
C ASP A 119 4.98 -6.04 17.17
N LEU A 120 4.88 -5.67 15.91
CA LEU A 120 3.77 -5.97 15.01
C LEU A 120 4.21 -6.90 13.89
N VAL A 121 3.23 -7.58 13.28
CA VAL A 121 3.45 -8.42 12.11
C VAL A 121 3.98 -7.56 10.97
N ALA A 122 5.19 -7.88 10.50
CA ALA A 122 5.74 -7.27 9.30
C ALA A 122 5.00 -7.78 8.06
N SER A 123 4.90 -6.92 7.04
CA SER A 123 4.46 -7.38 5.72
C SER A 123 5.34 -8.53 5.26
N THR A 124 4.74 -9.59 4.72
CA THR A 124 5.45 -10.76 4.16
C THR A 124 6.30 -10.44 2.94
N GLY A 125 6.52 -9.15 2.70
CA GLY A 125 7.46 -8.63 1.73
C GLY A 125 6.89 -8.58 0.32
N ARG A 126 6.98 -7.41 -0.26
CA ARG A 126 6.88 -7.22 -1.69
C ARG A 126 8.12 -7.90 -2.28
N THR A 127 7.91 -8.98 -3.03
CA THR A 127 9.02 -9.76 -3.58
C THR A 127 9.49 -9.11 -4.89
N THR A 128 10.09 -7.91 -4.79
CA THR A 128 10.80 -7.33 -5.91
C THR A 128 12.15 -8.02 -6.01
N ILE A 129 12.41 -8.71 -7.08
CA ILE A 129 13.69 -9.34 -7.36
C ILE A 129 14.39 -8.51 -8.42
N PHE A 130 15.54 -7.93 -8.05
CA PHE A 130 16.42 -7.25 -8.99
C PHE A 130 17.62 -8.16 -9.31
N ARG A 131 17.82 -8.46 -10.57
CA ARG A 131 19.01 -9.12 -11.11
C ARG A 131 19.52 -8.32 -12.29
N GLU A 132 20.76 -8.52 -12.72
CA GLU A 132 21.40 -7.81 -13.84
C GLU A 132 20.42 -7.54 -15.00
N GLY A 133 19.96 -6.30 -15.14
CA GLY A 133 19.03 -5.89 -16.20
C GLY A 133 17.58 -6.40 -16.12
N GLN A 134 17.24 -7.17 -15.08
CA GLN A 134 15.89 -7.72 -14.90
C GLN A 134 15.28 -7.30 -13.57
N LEU A 135 14.05 -6.85 -13.61
CA LEU A 135 13.24 -6.46 -12.46
C LEU A 135 11.93 -7.25 -12.46
N GLU A 136 11.76 -8.15 -11.50
CA GLU A 136 10.48 -8.81 -11.27
C GLU A 136 9.69 -8.00 -10.23
N VAL A 137 8.53 -7.50 -10.62
CA VAL A 137 7.62 -6.69 -9.80
C VAL A 137 6.24 -7.32 -9.71
N THR A 138 5.49 -6.95 -8.69
CA THR A 138 4.07 -7.33 -8.57
C THR A 138 3.19 -6.13 -8.92
N VAL A 139 2.09 -6.35 -9.61
CA VAL A 139 1.05 -5.34 -9.79
C VAL A 139 0.40 -5.07 -8.44
N LEU A 140 0.66 -3.89 -7.89
CA LEU A 140 0.19 -3.48 -6.56
C LEU A 140 -1.26 -3.03 -6.59
N THR A 141 -1.60 -2.18 -7.54
CA THR A 141 -2.96 -1.71 -7.80
C THR A 141 -3.08 -1.23 -9.24
N ILE A 142 -4.33 -1.08 -9.70
CA ILE A 142 -4.67 -0.47 -10.98
C ILE A 142 -5.58 0.72 -10.65
N ASP A 143 -5.20 1.91 -11.10
CA ASP A 143 -5.96 3.11 -10.82
C ASP A 143 -7.25 3.21 -11.67
N HIS A 144 -8.05 4.23 -11.42
CA HIS A 144 -9.31 4.46 -12.13
C HIS A 144 -9.12 4.66 -13.65
N PHE A 145 -7.95 5.10 -14.09
CA PHE A 145 -7.64 5.31 -15.51
C PHE A 145 -7.11 4.04 -16.19
N GLY A 146 -6.88 2.96 -15.41
CA GLY A 146 -6.28 1.73 -15.90
C GLY A 146 -4.76 1.75 -15.91
N ASN A 147 -4.11 2.73 -15.27
CA ASN A 147 -2.66 2.69 -15.07
C ASN A 147 -2.29 1.61 -14.05
N VAL A 148 -1.22 0.89 -14.34
CA VAL A 148 -0.74 -0.24 -13.53
C VAL A 148 0.39 0.23 -12.64
N ILE A 149 0.15 0.26 -11.32
CA ILE A 149 1.15 0.63 -10.33
C ILE A 149 1.83 -0.64 -9.82
N PHE A 150 3.16 -0.69 -9.91
CA PHE A 150 3.95 -1.81 -9.42
C PHE A 150 4.42 -1.59 -7.98
N ASP A 151 4.71 -2.67 -7.26
CA ASP A 151 5.27 -2.66 -5.90
C ASP A 151 6.75 -2.23 -5.85
N PHE A 152 7.14 -1.33 -6.73
CA PHE A 152 8.50 -0.85 -6.87
C PHE A 152 8.59 0.67 -6.68
N PRO A 153 8.91 1.15 -5.45
CA PRO A 153 9.14 2.58 -5.21
C PRO A 153 10.52 3.02 -5.71
N ALA A 154 10.62 4.25 -6.21
CA ALA A 154 11.83 4.87 -6.76
C ALA A 154 13.04 4.78 -5.82
N ARG A 155 12.82 4.90 -4.50
CA ARG A 155 13.85 4.78 -3.47
C ARG A 155 14.52 3.41 -3.35
N ARG A 156 14.02 2.37 -4.02
CA ARG A 156 14.61 1.00 -3.99
C ARG A 156 15.72 0.76 -4.99
N GLY A 157 16.23 1.82 -5.63
CA GLY A 157 17.57 1.73 -6.24
C GLY A 157 17.62 1.36 -7.71
N TRP A 158 16.58 1.60 -8.49
CA TRP A 158 16.78 1.72 -9.94
C TRP A 158 17.12 3.17 -10.29
N GLU A 159 18.16 3.69 -9.62
CA GLU A 159 18.67 5.06 -9.75
C GLU A 159 19.10 5.39 -11.18
N GLN A 160 19.17 4.39 -12.05
CA GLN A 160 19.61 4.49 -13.44
C GLN A 160 18.45 4.66 -14.44
N LEU A 161 17.19 4.74 -13.99
CA LEU A 161 16.06 5.01 -14.88
C LEU A 161 16.13 6.44 -15.41
N GLN A 162 16.67 6.56 -16.60
CA GLN A 162 16.76 7.84 -17.31
C GLN A 162 15.70 7.92 -18.42
N PRO A 163 15.15 9.11 -18.70
CA PRO A 163 14.27 9.29 -19.84
C PRO A 163 14.90 8.76 -21.13
N GLY A 164 14.15 7.90 -21.83
CA GLY A 164 14.61 7.24 -23.05
C GLY A 164 15.13 5.83 -22.86
N ASN A 165 15.34 5.36 -21.62
CA ASN A 165 15.68 3.96 -21.38
C ASN A 165 14.57 3.05 -21.89
N LYS A 166 14.97 1.93 -22.50
CA LYS A 166 14.04 0.97 -23.12
C LYS A 166 14.01 -0.33 -22.36
N PHE A 167 12.83 -0.92 -22.33
CA PHE A 167 12.58 -2.18 -21.61
C PHE A 167 11.74 -3.12 -22.46
N LEU A 168 11.75 -4.40 -22.07
CA LEU A 168 10.77 -5.39 -22.52
C LEU A 168 9.86 -5.77 -21.36
N ILE A 169 8.57 -5.76 -21.62
CA ILE A 169 7.53 -6.32 -20.76
C ILE A 169 6.71 -7.27 -21.64
N ARG A 170 6.65 -8.55 -21.29
CA ARG A 170 5.91 -9.56 -22.09
C ARG A 170 6.31 -9.56 -23.57
N GLY A 171 7.62 -9.33 -23.87
CA GLY A 171 8.13 -9.29 -25.23
C GLY A 171 7.81 -8.02 -26.04
N LYS A 172 7.08 -7.08 -25.48
CA LYS A 172 6.80 -5.77 -26.09
C LYS A 172 7.78 -4.72 -25.59
N ARG A 173 8.28 -3.87 -26.48
CA ARG A 173 9.17 -2.76 -26.12
C ARG A 173 8.37 -1.63 -25.51
N ILE A 174 8.92 -1.06 -24.45
CA ILE A 174 8.38 0.12 -23.76
C ILE A 174 9.53 1.05 -23.37
N THR A 175 9.25 2.35 -23.30
CA THR A 175 10.25 3.36 -22.97
C THR A 175 9.86 4.06 -21.67
N PHE A 176 10.86 4.34 -20.83
CA PHE A 176 10.66 5.12 -19.62
C PHE A 176 10.67 6.61 -19.96
N TRP A 177 9.65 7.34 -19.50
CA TRP A 177 9.50 8.77 -19.68
C TRP A 177 9.03 9.47 -18.40
N PRO A 178 9.36 10.77 -18.19
CA PRO A 178 8.95 11.48 -16.98
C PRO A 178 7.47 11.84 -16.93
N THR A 179 6.73 11.76 -18.03
CA THR A 179 5.32 12.14 -18.10
C THR A 179 4.64 11.53 -19.33
N TYR A 180 3.31 11.38 -19.23
CA TYR A 180 2.43 10.81 -20.27
C TYR A 180 2.53 11.54 -21.63
N SER A 181 2.80 12.84 -21.62
CA SER A 181 2.86 13.66 -22.86
C SER A 181 4.05 13.37 -23.78
N ARG A 182 5.00 12.53 -23.35
CA ARG A 182 6.21 12.17 -24.10
C ARG A 182 5.99 11.10 -25.16
N VAL A 183 4.84 10.48 -25.17
CA VAL A 183 4.43 9.47 -26.16
C VAL A 183 3.19 9.92 -26.92
N LEU A 184 2.89 9.30 -28.06
CA LEU A 184 1.67 9.59 -28.83
C LEU A 184 0.43 9.02 -28.12
N LEU A 185 -0.76 9.49 -28.52
CA LEU A 185 -2.02 8.94 -28.02
C LEU A 185 -2.10 7.44 -28.31
N GLY A 186 -2.46 6.65 -27.32
CA GLY A 186 -2.52 5.19 -27.39
C GLY A 186 -1.18 4.49 -27.24
N GLU A 187 -0.07 5.21 -27.05
CA GLU A 187 1.23 4.56 -26.77
C GLU A 187 1.45 4.35 -25.29
N SER A 188 2.10 3.23 -25.00
CA SER A 188 2.47 2.83 -23.63
C SER A 188 3.80 3.43 -23.21
N LEU A 189 3.95 3.68 -21.91
CA LEU A 189 5.19 4.14 -21.28
C LEU A 189 5.34 3.60 -19.87
N LEU A 190 6.58 3.58 -19.38
CA LEU A 190 6.89 3.49 -17.95
C LEU A 190 7.20 4.89 -17.43
N LEU A 191 6.82 5.17 -16.19
CA LEU A 191 7.15 6.42 -15.50
C LEU A 191 7.19 6.19 -13.98
N TRP A 192 7.74 7.17 -13.25
CA TRP A 192 7.48 7.31 -11.82
C TRP A 192 6.20 8.12 -11.65
N ASN A 193 5.21 7.55 -10.96
CA ASN A 193 3.97 8.28 -10.67
C ASN A 193 4.17 9.33 -9.55
N SER A 194 3.11 10.06 -9.22
CA SER A 194 3.13 11.11 -8.18
C SER A 194 3.45 10.59 -6.77
N SER A 195 3.37 9.31 -6.56
CA SER A 195 3.69 8.60 -5.33
C SER A 195 5.07 7.94 -5.35
N GLU A 196 5.89 8.24 -6.37
CA GLU A 196 7.21 7.67 -6.58
C GLU A 196 7.22 6.13 -6.73
N TYR A 197 6.16 5.56 -7.30
CA TYR A 197 6.10 4.15 -7.67
C TYR A 197 6.23 3.99 -9.18
N LEU A 198 6.85 2.88 -9.62
CA LEU A 198 6.91 2.54 -11.04
C LEU A 198 5.50 2.26 -11.56
N GLU A 199 5.16 2.93 -12.66
CA GLU A 199 3.85 2.85 -13.29
C GLU A 199 4.00 2.50 -14.76
N LEU A 200 3.15 1.59 -15.23
CA LEU A 200 2.91 1.30 -16.63
C LEU A 200 1.60 1.98 -17.03
N ALA A 201 1.68 2.86 -18.00
CA ALA A 201 0.54 3.63 -18.47
C ALA A 201 0.39 3.58 -19.99
N VAL A 202 -0.82 3.90 -20.46
CA VAL A 202 -1.11 4.16 -21.88
C VAL A 202 -1.68 5.57 -21.98
N ARG A 203 -1.09 6.41 -22.82
CA ARG A 203 -1.59 7.77 -22.97
C ARG A 203 -3.01 7.79 -23.56
N ASN A 204 -3.99 8.26 -22.78
CA ASN A 204 -5.43 8.22 -23.09
C ASN A 204 -5.98 6.82 -23.36
N GLY A 205 -5.43 5.79 -22.71
CA GLY A 205 -5.88 4.41 -22.81
C GLY A 205 -5.84 3.70 -21.45
N ASN A 206 -6.16 2.42 -21.44
CA ASN A 206 -6.17 1.56 -20.27
C ASN A 206 -5.01 0.56 -20.37
N ALA A 207 -3.95 0.78 -19.59
CA ALA A 207 -2.76 -0.07 -19.61
C ALA A 207 -3.04 -1.48 -19.11
N ALA A 208 -3.89 -1.64 -18.10
CA ALA A 208 -4.22 -2.96 -17.55
C ALA A 208 -4.91 -3.85 -18.60
N GLU A 209 -5.83 -3.29 -19.37
CA GLU A 209 -6.52 -4.00 -20.46
C GLU A 209 -5.56 -4.30 -21.62
N GLU A 210 -4.80 -3.31 -22.10
CA GLU A 210 -3.91 -3.45 -23.25
C GLU A 210 -2.78 -4.46 -23.01
N TRP A 211 -2.25 -4.48 -21.78
CA TRP A 211 -1.19 -5.38 -21.39
C TRP A 211 -1.68 -6.68 -20.75
N GLY A 212 -3.00 -6.79 -20.50
CA GLY A 212 -3.64 -7.97 -19.94
C GLY A 212 -3.14 -8.34 -18.55
N VAL A 213 -2.85 -7.36 -17.69
CA VAL A 213 -2.32 -7.56 -16.34
C VAL A 213 -3.39 -7.35 -15.28
N LYS A 214 -3.22 -7.98 -14.11
CA LYS A 214 -4.16 -7.92 -12.98
C LYS A 214 -3.41 -7.65 -11.68
N VAL A 215 -4.11 -7.06 -10.71
CA VAL A 215 -3.58 -6.87 -9.36
C VAL A 215 -3.10 -8.20 -8.76
N GLY A 216 -1.92 -8.18 -8.13
CA GLY A 216 -1.26 -9.35 -7.57
C GLY A 216 -0.44 -10.18 -8.57
N GLU A 217 -0.48 -9.86 -9.85
CA GLU A 217 0.29 -10.56 -10.87
C GLU A 217 1.76 -10.13 -10.84
N ARG A 218 2.68 -11.08 -11.07
CA ARG A 218 4.10 -10.81 -11.24
C ARG A 218 4.41 -10.47 -12.68
N VAL A 219 5.20 -9.42 -12.87
CA VAL A 219 5.61 -8.92 -14.18
C VAL A 219 7.13 -8.81 -14.22
N LEU A 220 7.74 -9.38 -15.24
CA LEU A 220 9.17 -9.24 -15.52
C LEU A 220 9.38 -8.04 -16.45
N ILE A 221 10.25 -7.13 -16.03
CA ILE A 221 10.70 -5.96 -16.78
C ILE A 221 12.18 -6.15 -17.08
N GLU A 222 12.53 -6.24 -18.35
CA GLU A 222 13.89 -6.49 -18.81
C GLU A 222 14.46 -5.21 -19.44
N ALA A 223 15.63 -4.80 -19.00
CA ALA A 223 16.31 -3.63 -19.55
C ALA A 223 16.99 -3.95 -20.90
N LEU A 224 16.99 -2.99 -21.80
CA LEU A 224 17.56 -3.10 -23.15
C LEU A 224 18.78 -2.17 -23.32
N TRP A 225 19.72 -2.17 -22.37
CA TRP A 225 21.01 -1.48 -22.50
C TRP A 225 22.17 -2.43 -22.55
#